data_629a8033800b1e5a84e9d50e73b455fc
#
_entry.id   629a8033800b1e5a84e9d50e73b455fc
#
_cell.length_a   1.000
_cell.length_b   1.000
_cell.length_c   1.000
_cell.angle_alpha   90.00
_cell.angle_beta   90.00
_cell.angle_gamma   90.00
#
_symmetry.space_group_name_H-M   'P 1'
#
loop_
_entity.id
_entity.type
_entity.pdbx_description
1 polymer ?
#
loop_
_entity_poly.entity_id
_entity_poly.type
_entity_poly.pdbx_seq_one_letter_code
_entity_poly.pdbx_strand_id
1 'polypeptide(L)'
;MANFTATQEQHAKLKALRVHLKSLGAVAVSFSGGVDSTLLLAIAHEQLGGGVIAVTETNALYPQRETDEAIAFCQARGIEQELIAHDAEGVEGFSHNPKNRCYLCKRDLFAHLKETADAKAAQMGLIEADAHIACAEGSNVSDLSDYRPGSAAVKEAGVLSPLLEAGLTKQDIRDLSRELGLPTWDKPSFACLASRFVYGELISNPLLERVDKAEQLLIDAGFRQVRVRMHDKGEMARVEVEPERVGAVFDFLRNGGTQALHELGFKHVSIDMDGYRTGSMNE
;
A
#
# COMPACT_ATOMS: atom_id res chain seq x y z
N MET A 1 19.40 -5.48 22.51
CA MET A 1 18.11 -6.07 22.11
C MET A 1 18.42 -7.48 21.65
N ALA A 2 17.67 -8.52 22.09
CA ALA A 2 17.88 -9.88 21.60
C ALA A 2 17.68 -9.88 20.08
N ASN A 3 18.59 -10.49 19.33
CA ASN A 3 18.43 -10.64 17.88
C ASN A 3 17.20 -11.52 17.63
N PHE A 4 16.20 -10.96 16.98
CA PHE A 4 15.05 -11.74 16.50
C PHE A 4 15.52 -12.63 15.35
N THR A 5 15.16 -13.92 15.37
CA THR A 5 15.50 -14.88 14.31
C THR A 5 14.22 -15.55 13.83
N ALA A 6 13.98 -15.54 12.54
CA ALA A 6 12.87 -16.23 11.91
C ALA A 6 13.04 -17.77 12.00
N THR A 7 11.95 -18.52 11.82
CA THR A 7 11.94 -19.97 11.89
C THR A 7 12.63 -20.61 10.67
N GLN A 8 12.98 -21.90 10.77
CA GLN A 8 13.53 -22.64 9.63
C GLN A 8 12.56 -22.73 8.45
N GLU A 9 11.25 -22.80 8.72
CA GLU A 9 10.23 -22.81 7.67
C GLU A 9 10.21 -21.45 6.93
N GLN A 10 10.24 -20.33 7.67
CA GLN A 10 10.30 -18.98 7.09
C GLN A 10 11.57 -18.79 6.24
N HIS A 11 12.72 -19.30 6.70
CA HIS A 11 13.96 -19.28 5.91
C HIS A 11 13.87 -20.13 4.65
N ALA A 12 13.17 -21.28 4.68
CA ALA A 12 12.95 -22.09 3.49
C ALA A 12 12.09 -21.34 2.44
N LYS A 13 11.03 -20.66 2.88
CA LYS A 13 10.18 -19.80 2.02
C LYS A 13 10.99 -18.62 1.45
N LEU A 14 11.80 -17.96 2.27
CA LEU A 14 12.68 -16.88 1.83
C LEU A 14 13.69 -17.37 0.78
N LYS A 15 14.24 -18.58 0.96
CA LYS A 15 15.13 -19.20 -0.03
C LYS A 15 14.40 -19.46 -1.36
N ALA A 16 13.17 -19.95 -1.32
CA ALA A 16 12.35 -20.14 -2.52
C ALA A 16 12.10 -18.81 -3.24
N LEU A 17 11.76 -17.74 -2.52
CA LEU A 17 11.61 -16.39 -3.05
C LEU A 17 12.89 -15.91 -3.76
N ARG A 18 14.06 -16.07 -3.12
CA ARG A 18 15.36 -15.71 -3.68
C ARG A 18 15.66 -16.44 -5.00
N VAL A 19 15.41 -17.75 -5.02
CA VAL A 19 15.61 -18.58 -6.22
C VAL A 19 14.69 -18.13 -7.36
N HIS A 20 13.41 -17.90 -7.04
CA HIS A 20 12.42 -17.43 -8.02
C HIS A 20 12.85 -16.08 -8.62
N LEU A 21 13.12 -15.07 -7.79
CA LEU A 21 13.52 -13.75 -8.24
C LEU A 21 14.80 -13.79 -9.06
N LYS A 22 15.81 -14.57 -8.63
CA LYS A 22 17.06 -14.73 -9.38
C LYS A 22 16.83 -15.29 -10.79
N SER A 23 15.84 -16.17 -10.96
CA SER A 23 15.53 -16.78 -12.28
C SER A 23 14.91 -15.80 -13.28
N LEU A 24 14.39 -14.64 -12.81
CA LEU A 24 13.81 -13.63 -13.68
C LEU A 24 14.86 -12.80 -14.44
N GLY A 25 16.10 -12.73 -13.93
CA GLY A 25 17.17 -11.90 -14.52
C GLY A 25 16.98 -10.40 -14.33
N ALA A 26 15.79 -9.87 -14.58
CA ALA A 26 15.40 -8.51 -14.29
C ALA A 26 13.91 -8.46 -13.88
N VAL A 27 13.53 -7.49 -13.03
CA VAL A 27 12.13 -7.36 -12.56
C VAL A 27 11.78 -5.91 -12.22
N ALA A 28 10.58 -5.50 -12.62
CA ALA A 28 9.95 -4.27 -12.13
C ALA A 28 8.99 -4.62 -10.99
N VAL A 29 9.15 -3.97 -9.84
CA VAL A 29 8.35 -4.21 -8.64
C VAL A 29 7.38 -3.06 -8.41
N SER A 30 6.07 -3.34 -8.37
CA SER A 30 5.05 -2.39 -7.90
C SER A 30 5.30 -2.09 -6.43
N PHE A 31 5.88 -0.93 -6.15
CA PHE A 31 6.42 -0.58 -4.83
C PHE A 31 5.60 0.51 -4.15
N SER A 32 4.86 0.16 -3.11
CA SER A 32 4.02 1.07 -2.33
C SER A 32 4.65 1.54 -1.00
N GLY A 33 5.87 1.11 -0.66
CA GLY A 33 6.46 1.38 0.66
C GLY A 33 5.79 0.62 1.83
N GLY A 34 4.85 -0.29 1.55
CA GLY A 34 4.25 -1.18 2.54
C GLY A 34 5.17 -2.36 2.89
N VAL A 35 4.87 -3.08 3.98
CA VAL A 35 5.74 -4.16 4.47
C VAL A 35 5.99 -5.26 3.43
N ASP A 36 4.95 -5.63 2.65
CA ASP A 36 5.05 -6.71 1.65
C ASP A 36 5.93 -6.29 0.47
N SER A 37 5.61 -5.16 -0.15
CA SER A 37 6.36 -4.64 -1.29
C SER A 37 7.80 -4.28 -0.91
N THR A 38 8.05 -3.88 0.34
CA THR A 38 9.40 -3.60 0.83
C THR A 38 10.23 -4.88 0.96
N LEU A 39 9.67 -5.97 1.51
CA LEU A 39 10.38 -7.25 1.53
C LEU A 39 10.67 -7.74 0.12
N LEU A 40 9.65 -7.72 -0.76
CA LEU A 40 9.80 -8.14 -2.16
C LEU A 40 10.92 -7.37 -2.86
N LEU A 41 10.87 -6.03 -2.78
CA LEU A 41 11.86 -5.16 -3.43
C LEU A 41 13.27 -5.36 -2.86
N ALA A 42 13.39 -5.49 -1.53
CA ALA A 42 14.68 -5.71 -0.88
C ALA A 42 15.34 -7.03 -1.31
N ILE A 43 14.54 -8.12 -1.39
CA ILE A 43 15.06 -9.42 -1.82
C ILE A 43 15.32 -9.45 -3.33
N ALA A 44 14.50 -8.79 -4.15
CA ALA A 44 14.76 -8.62 -5.57
C ALA A 44 16.10 -7.90 -5.79
N HIS A 45 16.33 -6.80 -5.10
CA HIS A 45 17.58 -6.05 -5.19
C HIS A 45 18.78 -6.84 -4.66
N GLU A 46 18.63 -7.62 -3.59
CA GLU A 46 19.66 -8.53 -3.08
C GLU A 46 20.10 -9.55 -4.16
N GLN A 47 19.15 -10.06 -4.94
CA GLN A 47 19.42 -11.13 -5.92
C GLN A 47 19.85 -10.62 -7.30
N LEU A 48 19.39 -9.47 -7.72
CA LEU A 48 19.49 -8.95 -9.09
C LEU A 48 20.30 -7.65 -9.21
N GLY A 49 20.59 -6.98 -8.07
CA GLY A 49 21.32 -5.72 -8.10
C GLY A 49 20.65 -4.69 -9.00
N GLY A 50 21.37 -4.19 -10.00
CA GLY A 50 20.86 -3.22 -10.98
C GLY A 50 19.80 -3.76 -11.95
N GLY A 51 19.45 -5.03 -11.87
CA GLY A 51 18.35 -5.65 -12.65
C GLY A 51 16.95 -5.38 -12.04
N VAL A 52 16.83 -4.47 -11.07
CA VAL A 52 15.55 -4.17 -10.39
C VAL A 52 15.14 -2.72 -10.63
N ILE A 53 13.87 -2.54 -10.96
CA ILE A 53 13.22 -1.23 -11.05
C ILE A 53 12.06 -1.21 -10.05
N ALA A 54 12.05 -0.25 -9.13
CA ALA A 54 10.89 0.04 -8.31
C ALA A 54 9.95 0.95 -9.10
N VAL A 55 8.65 0.63 -9.15
CA VAL A 55 7.64 1.48 -9.77
C VAL A 55 6.63 1.88 -8.72
N THR A 56 6.57 3.17 -8.40
CA THR A 56 5.72 3.71 -7.34
C THR A 56 4.64 4.60 -7.94
N GLU A 57 3.39 4.28 -7.64
CA GLU A 57 2.23 5.08 -8.01
C GLU A 57 2.15 6.34 -7.12
N THR A 58 1.93 7.49 -7.74
CA THR A 58 1.75 8.78 -7.07
C THR A 58 0.41 9.38 -7.44
N ASN A 59 -0.50 9.50 -6.49
CA ASN A 59 -1.80 10.15 -6.65
C ASN A 59 -2.46 10.39 -5.28
N ALA A 60 -3.64 11.01 -5.29
CA ALA A 60 -4.39 11.30 -4.06
C ALA A 60 -4.93 10.06 -3.31
N LEU A 61 -4.83 8.85 -3.88
CA LEU A 61 -5.21 7.60 -3.17
C LEU A 61 -4.21 7.22 -2.08
N TYR A 62 -2.99 7.76 -2.14
CA TYR A 62 -1.92 7.45 -1.20
C TYR A 62 -1.46 8.74 -0.51
N PRO A 63 -1.31 8.73 0.81
CA PRO A 63 -0.73 9.86 1.53
C PRO A 63 0.67 10.20 1.01
N GLN A 64 0.99 11.48 0.95
CA GLN A 64 2.31 11.93 0.50
C GLN A 64 3.44 11.31 1.32
N ARG A 65 3.25 11.14 2.63
CA ARG A 65 4.23 10.47 3.53
C ARG A 65 4.60 9.04 3.08
N GLU A 66 3.63 8.28 2.54
CA GLU A 66 3.89 6.92 2.04
C GLU A 66 4.79 6.96 0.79
N THR A 67 4.53 7.91 -0.10
CA THR A 67 5.35 8.14 -1.29
C THR A 67 6.76 8.61 -0.91
N ASP A 68 6.88 9.54 0.04
CA ASP A 68 8.18 10.06 0.50
C ASP A 68 9.02 8.95 1.15
N GLU A 69 8.41 8.09 1.98
CA GLU A 69 9.08 6.93 2.56
C GLU A 69 9.53 5.91 1.50
N ALA A 70 8.72 5.68 0.46
CA ALA A 70 9.08 4.80 -0.64
C ALA A 70 10.28 5.36 -1.43
N ILE A 71 10.30 6.65 -1.72
CA ILE A 71 11.41 7.32 -2.38
C ILE A 71 12.68 7.23 -1.52
N ALA A 72 12.58 7.56 -0.24
CA ALA A 72 13.72 7.50 0.68
C ALA A 72 14.30 6.09 0.81
N PHE A 73 13.43 5.05 0.80
CA PHE A 73 13.86 3.66 0.84
C PHE A 73 14.69 3.28 -0.40
N CYS A 74 14.24 3.65 -1.60
CA CYS A 74 14.95 3.38 -2.85
C CYS A 74 16.28 4.14 -2.91
N GLN A 75 16.27 5.44 -2.59
CA GLN A 75 17.48 6.26 -2.58
C GLN A 75 18.55 5.73 -1.62
N ALA A 76 18.16 5.35 -0.39
CA ALA A 76 19.09 4.81 0.60
C ALA A 76 19.75 3.50 0.19
N ARG A 77 19.18 2.78 -0.78
CA ARG A 77 19.68 1.48 -1.27
C ARG A 77 20.21 1.51 -2.70
N GLY A 78 20.19 2.67 -3.37
CA GLY A 78 20.59 2.79 -4.77
C GLY A 78 19.72 1.97 -5.72
N ILE A 79 18.43 1.79 -5.39
CA ILE A 79 17.46 1.11 -6.25
C ILE A 79 16.90 2.13 -7.24
N GLU A 80 16.93 1.78 -8.52
CA GLU A 80 16.31 2.60 -9.56
C GLU A 80 14.80 2.66 -9.35
N GLN A 81 14.22 3.86 -9.39
CA GLN A 81 12.80 4.06 -9.13
C GLN A 81 12.16 4.96 -10.17
N GLU A 82 11.03 4.53 -10.70
CA GLU A 82 10.13 5.32 -11.52
C GLU A 82 8.85 5.69 -10.75
N LEU A 83 8.44 6.95 -10.86
CA LEU A 83 7.19 7.44 -10.28
C LEU A 83 6.14 7.58 -11.37
N ILE A 84 5.02 6.90 -11.19
CA ILE A 84 3.89 6.96 -12.12
C ILE A 84 2.81 7.89 -11.55
N ALA A 85 2.53 8.98 -12.24
CA ALA A 85 1.35 9.80 -11.96
C ALA A 85 0.12 9.12 -12.56
N HIS A 86 -0.64 8.41 -11.73
CA HIS A 86 -1.85 7.71 -12.14
C HIS A 86 -3.09 8.45 -11.65
N ASP A 87 -3.96 8.89 -12.56
CA ASP A 87 -5.21 9.57 -12.22
C ASP A 87 -6.35 8.55 -12.02
N ALA A 88 -6.49 8.04 -10.80
CA ALA A 88 -7.55 7.11 -10.47
C ALA A 88 -8.96 7.72 -10.59
N GLU A 89 -9.13 9.03 -10.41
CA GLU A 89 -10.42 9.72 -10.58
C GLU A 89 -10.87 9.67 -12.05
N GLY A 90 -9.92 9.74 -12.99
CA GLY A 90 -10.16 9.62 -14.43
C GLY A 90 -10.50 8.21 -14.92
N VAL A 91 -10.28 7.16 -14.08
CA VAL A 91 -10.66 5.79 -14.44
C VAL A 91 -12.18 5.65 -14.49
N GLU A 92 -12.70 5.21 -15.63
CA GLU A 92 -14.15 5.07 -15.85
C GLU A 92 -14.82 4.22 -14.77
N GLY A 93 -15.81 4.80 -14.11
CA GLY A 93 -16.60 4.17 -13.05
C GLY A 93 -15.95 4.18 -11.65
N PHE A 94 -14.67 4.53 -11.49
CA PHE A 94 -14.00 4.52 -10.21
C PHE A 94 -14.61 5.53 -9.20
N SER A 95 -14.86 6.76 -9.65
CA SER A 95 -15.37 7.86 -8.81
C SER A 95 -16.73 7.58 -8.17
N HIS A 96 -17.53 6.65 -8.75
CA HIS A 96 -18.80 6.21 -8.17
C HIS A 96 -18.63 5.19 -7.02
N ASN A 97 -17.39 4.87 -6.68
CA ASN A 97 -17.05 3.95 -5.59
C ASN A 97 -17.79 2.61 -5.61
N PRO A 98 -17.76 1.87 -6.72
CA PRO A 98 -18.40 0.56 -6.78
C PRO A 98 -17.63 -0.47 -5.96
N LYS A 99 -18.28 -1.59 -5.63
CA LYS A 99 -17.63 -2.68 -4.88
C LYS A 99 -16.38 -3.24 -5.58
N ASN A 100 -16.32 -3.17 -6.90
CA ASN A 100 -15.16 -3.60 -7.70
C ASN A 100 -14.16 -2.46 -8.01
N ARG A 101 -14.22 -1.29 -7.31
CA ARG A 101 -13.32 -0.15 -7.57
C ARG A 101 -11.84 -0.54 -7.59
N CYS A 102 -11.42 -1.49 -6.72
CA CYS A 102 -10.04 -1.95 -6.68
C CYS A 102 -9.60 -2.67 -7.96
N TYR A 103 -10.54 -3.39 -8.60
CA TYR A 103 -10.28 -4.00 -9.90
C TYR A 103 -10.10 -2.92 -10.99
N LEU A 104 -11.00 -1.94 -11.05
CA LEU A 104 -10.94 -0.86 -12.04
C LEU A 104 -9.63 -0.09 -11.94
N CYS A 105 -9.28 0.35 -10.73
CA CYS A 105 -8.03 1.08 -10.46
C CYS A 105 -6.79 0.24 -10.82
N LYS A 106 -6.70 -1.01 -10.33
CA LYS A 106 -5.52 -1.85 -10.59
C LYS A 106 -5.37 -2.25 -12.05
N ARG A 107 -6.46 -2.47 -12.77
CA ARG A 107 -6.40 -2.77 -14.20
C ARG A 107 -5.71 -1.65 -14.98
N ASP A 108 -6.10 -0.41 -14.70
CA ASP A 108 -5.53 0.78 -15.33
C ASP A 108 -4.08 1.01 -14.87
N LEU A 109 -3.84 0.95 -13.57
CA LEU A 109 -2.50 1.09 -12.99
C LEU A 109 -1.50 0.10 -13.59
N PHE A 110 -1.85 -1.20 -13.69
CA PHE A 110 -0.91 -2.19 -14.21
C PHE A 110 -0.63 -2.05 -15.70
N ALA A 111 -1.53 -1.47 -16.49
CA ALA A 111 -1.23 -1.12 -17.88
C ALA A 111 -0.12 -0.06 -17.93
N HIS A 112 -0.28 1.05 -17.21
CA HIS A 112 0.72 2.12 -17.12
C HIS A 112 2.04 1.65 -16.48
N LEU A 113 1.96 0.81 -15.45
CA LEU A 113 3.13 0.24 -14.80
C LEU A 113 3.99 -0.56 -15.79
N LYS A 114 3.37 -1.42 -16.60
CA LYS A 114 4.09 -2.25 -17.59
C LYS A 114 4.74 -1.39 -18.65
N GLU A 115 4.02 -0.42 -19.22
CA GLU A 115 4.58 0.50 -20.21
C GLU A 115 5.80 1.27 -19.66
N THR A 116 5.66 1.82 -18.45
CA THR A 116 6.76 2.55 -17.80
C THR A 116 7.94 1.64 -17.49
N ALA A 117 7.67 0.41 -16.98
CA ALA A 117 8.69 -0.56 -16.66
C ALA A 117 9.47 -1.03 -17.89
N ASP A 118 8.77 -1.31 -18.99
CA ASP A 118 9.39 -1.72 -20.25
C ASP A 118 10.27 -0.61 -20.83
N ALA A 119 9.76 0.63 -20.88
CA ALA A 119 10.51 1.79 -21.35
C ALA A 119 11.79 2.01 -20.54
N LYS A 120 11.68 1.94 -19.20
CA LYS A 120 12.83 2.09 -18.30
C LYS A 120 13.83 0.94 -18.43
N ALA A 121 13.35 -0.30 -18.49
CA ALA A 121 14.19 -1.48 -18.63
C ALA A 121 14.98 -1.47 -19.96
N ALA A 122 14.36 -1.05 -21.05
CA ALA A 122 15.03 -0.87 -22.33
C ALA A 122 16.10 0.24 -22.25
N GLN A 123 15.79 1.36 -21.63
CA GLN A 123 16.74 2.46 -21.40
C GLN A 123 17.97 2.01 -20.59
N MET A 124 17.76 1.13 -19.60
CA MET A 124 18.84 0.56 -18.78
C MET A 124 19.59 -0.59 -19.45
N GLY A 125 19.15 -1.04 -20.62
CA GLY A 125 19.73 -2.19 -21.32
C GLY A 125 19.46 -3.55 -20.64
N LEU A 126 18.39 -3.64 -19.86
CA LEU A 126 17.96 -4.86 -19.16
C LEU A 126 17.17 -5.80 -20.08
N ILE A 127 16.53 -5.25 -21.10
CA ILE A 127 15.73 -5.96 -22.10
C ILE A 127 16.01 -5.40 -23.50
N GLU A 128 15.71 -6.17 -24.54
CA GLU A 128 15.65 -5.68 -25.92
C GLU A 128 14.48 -4.69 -26.08
N ALA A 129 14.55 -3.84 -27.10
CA ALA A 129 13.59 -2.73 -27.27
C ALA A 129 12.11 -3.17 -27.38
N ASP A 130 11.86 -4.35 -27.93
CA ASP A 130 10.51 -4.92 -28.11
C ASP A 130 10.18 -6.03 -27.10
N ALA A 131 11.03 -6.21 -26.08
CA ALA A 131 10.80 -7.20 -25.04
C ALA A 131 10.06 -6.58 -23.84
N HIS A 132 9.53 -7.44 -22.97
CA HIS A 132 8.85 -7.03 -21.74
C HIS A 132 9.63 -7.49 -20.51
N ILE A 133 9.80 -6.60 -19.54
CA ILE A 133 10.34 -6.96 -18.24
C ILE A 133 9.28 -7.68 -17.40
N ALA A 134 9.67 -8.66 -16.59
CA ALA A 134 8.77 -9.24 -15.60
C ALA A 134 8.31 -8.16 -14.60
N CYS A 135 7.01 -8.06 -14.37
CA CYS A 135 6.42 -7.18 -13.36
C CYS A 135 5.93 -8.00 -12.18
N ALA A 136 6.20 -7.53 -10.96
CA ALA A 136 5.84 -8.23 -9.72
C ALA A 136 5.17 -7.29 -8.71
N GLU A 137 4.28 -7.84 -7.87
CA GLU A 137 3.59 -7.12 -6.81
C GLU A 137 3.58 -7.91 -5.49
N GLY A 138 3.21 -7.27 -4.37
CA GLY A 138 3.40 -7.77 -3.01
C GLY A 138 2.26 -8.60 -2.43
N SER A 139 1.38 -9.23 -3.22
CA SER A 139 0.36 -10.15 -2.67
C SER A 139 0.99 -11.35 -1.97
N ASN A 140 0.38 -11.78 -0.87
CA ASN A 140 0.85 -12.86 -0.02
C ASN A 140 -0.28 -13.87 0.31
N VAL A 141 0.05 -14.97 0.99
CA VAL A 141 -0.92 -16.05 1.30
C VAL A 141 -2.11 -15.57 2.14
N SER A 142 -1.89 -14.62 3.07
CA SER A 142 -2.97 -14.10 3.91
C SER A 142 -4.04 -13.33 3.11
N ASP A 143 -3.69 -12.86 1.91
CA ASP A 143 -4.61 -12.13 1.03
C ASP A 143 -5.64 -13.03 0.35
N LEU A 144 -5.43 -14.36 0.33
CA LEU A 144 -6.34 -15.33 -0.26
C LEU A 144 -7.65 -15.50 0.53
N SER A 145 -7.65 -15.18 1.82
CA SER A 145 -8.82 -15.27 2.68
C SER A 145 -9.69 -14.01 2.68
N ASP A 146 -9.26 -12.94 1.99
CA ASP A 146 -9.92 -11.65 1.97
C ASP A 146 -10.63 -11.39 0.63
N TYR A 147 -11.72 -10.62 0.65
CA TYR A 147 -12.39 -10.19 -0.58
C TYR A 147 -11.53 -9.12 -1.28
N ARG A 148 -10.77 -9.53 -2.28
CA ARG A 148 -9.86 -8.65 -3.03
C ARG A 148 -10.15 -8.65 -4.54
N PRO A 149 -11.13 -7.88 -5.00
CA PRO A 149 -11.44 -7.79 -6.44
C PRO A 149 -10.24 -7.36 -7.30
N GLY A 150 -9.26 -6.67 -6.73
CA GLY A 150 -8.03 -6.29 -7.42
C GLY A 150 -7.11 -7.47 -7.79
N SER A 151 -7.26 -8.66 -7.20
CA SER A 151 -6.44 -9.83 -7.56
C SER A 151 -6.74 -10.36 -8.97
N ALA A 152 -7.95 -10.16 -9.46
CA ALA A 152 -8.29 -10.49 -10.85
C ALA A 152 -7.50 -9.62 -11.84
N ALA A 153 -7.37 -8.32 -11.58
CA ALA A 153 -6.58 -7.41 -12.41
C ALA A 153 -5.08 -7.78 -12.43
N VAL A 154 -4.51 -8.22 -11.29
CA VAL A 154 -3.11 -8.71 -11.21
C VAL A 154 -2.92 -9.88 -12.17
N LYS A 155 -3.82 -10.87 -12.09
CA LYS A 155 -3.77 -12.07 -12.92
C LYS A 155 -3.96 -11.77 -14.41
N GLU A 156 -4.94 -10.94 -14.76
CA GLU A 156 -5.23 -10.54 -16.14
C GLU A 156 -4.07 -9.76 -16.76
N ALA A 157 -3.39 -8.92 -15.96
CA ALA A 157 -2.21 -8.19 -16.40
C ALA A 157 -0.95 -9.07 -16.52
N GLY A 158 -0.98 -10.33 -16.05
CA GLY A 158 0.19 -11.21 -16.02
C GLY A 158 1.28 -10.72 -15.07
N VAL A 159 0.92 -9.99 -14.01
CA VAL A 159 1.84 -9.52 -12.97
C VAL A 159 2.08 -10.66 -11.98
N LEU A 160 3.35 -10.91 -11.65
CA LEU A 160 3.76 -11.98 -10.74
C LEU A 160 3.48 -11.63 -9.28
N SER A 161 3.24 -12.64 -8.46
CA SER A 161 3.07 -12.51 -7.01
C SER A 161 4.09 -13.38 -6.26
N PRO A 162 5.39 -13.06 -6.28
CA PRO A 162 6.47 -13.93 -5.80
C PRO A 162 6.36 -14.29 -4.32
N LEU A 163 5.83 -13.40 -3.47
CA LEU A 163 5.61 -13.70 -2.04
C LEU A 163 4.52 -14.77 -1.85
N LEU A 164 3.44 -14.67 -2.64
CA LEU A 164 2.36 -15.66 -2.64
C LEU A 164 2.87 -17.01 -3.15
N GLU A 165 3.60 -17.01 -4.25
CA GLU A 165 4.18 -18.23 -4.86
C GLU A 165 5.19 -18.92 -3.95
N ALA A 166 5.95 -18.14 -3.15
CA ALA A 166 6.85 -18.68 -2.13
C ALA A 166 6.12 -19.15 -0.84
N GLY A 167 4.80 -19.00 -0.77
CA GLY A 167 3.98 -19.42 0.37
C GLY A 167 4.13 -18.55 1.62
N LEU A 168 4.53 -17.28 1.46
CA LEU A 168 4.73 -16.34 2.57
C LEU A 168 3.39 -15.78 3.07
N THR A 169 3.15 -15.89 4.36
CA THR A 169 2.05 -15.22 5.06
C THR A 169 2.45 -13.81 5.49
N LYS A 170 1.49 -12.99 5.89
CA LYS A 170 1.74 -11.64 6.43
C LYS A 170 2.66 -11.67 7.65
N GLN A 171 2.51 -12.69 8.51
CA GLN A 171 3.37 -12.85 9.69
C GLN A 171 4.80 -13.24 9.28
N ASP A 172 4.96 -14.17 8.32
CA ASP A 172 6.28 -14.54 7.79
C ASP A 172 7.02 -13.32 7.24
N ILE A 173 6.30 -12.48 6.49
CA ILE A 173 6.86 -11.25 5.89
C ILE A 173 7.34 -10.29 6.98
N ARG A 174 6.55 -10.08 8.05
CA ARG A 174 6.96 -9.21 9.17
C ARG A 174 8.16 -9.74 9.90
N ASP A 175 8.18 -11.03 10.21
CA ASP A 175 9.27 -11.69 10.92
C ASP A 175 10.58 -11.63 10.13
N LEU A 176 10.53 -11.97 8.84
CA LEU A 176 11.68 -11.88 7.94
C LEU A 176 12.14 -10.43 7.74
N SER A 177 11.21 -9.49 7.60
CA SER A 177 11.54 -8.06 7.50
C SER A 177 12.26 -7.55 8.75
N ARG A 178 11.83 -8.01 9.94
CA ARG A 178 12.46 -7.67 11.22
C ARG A 178 13.86 -8.24 11.32
N GLU A 179 14.06 -9.50 10.96
CA GLU A 179 15.38 -10.15 10.97
C GLU A 179 16.35 -9.46 9.99
N LEU A 180 15.84 -9.08 8.80
CA LEU A 180 16.62 -8.36 7.78
C LEU A 180 16.83 -6.87 8.09
N GLY A 181 16.28 -6.36 9.20
CA GLY A 181 16.40 -4.96 9.59
C GLY A 181 15.68 -3.98 8.65
N LEU A 182 14.63 -4.44 7.97
CA LEU A 182 13.82 -3.56 7.10
C LEU A 182 12.96 -2.63 7.96
N PRO A 183 12.89 -1.32 7.64
CA PRO A 183 12.24 -0.32 8.50
C PRO A 183 10.72 -0.50 8.59
N THR A 184 10.12 -1.24 7.66
CA THR A 184 8.67 -1.40 7.56
C THR A 184 8.11 -2.61 8.29
N TRP A 185 8.93 -3.38 9.02
CA TRP A 185 8.53 -4.65 9.64
C TRP A 185 7.34 -4.54 10.59
N ASP A 186 7.22 -3.44 11.34
CA ASP A 186 6.12 -3.16 12.27
C ASP A 186 5.12 -2.09 11.74
N LYS A 187 5.29 -1.68 10.47
CA LYS A 187 4.41 -0.68 9.85
C LYS A 187 2.96 -1.19 9.85
N PRO A 188 1.98 -0.38 10.31
CA PRO A 188 0.57 -0.73 10.22
C PRO A 188 0.13 -1.04 8.79
N SER A 189 -0.85 -1.93 8.63
CA SER A 189 -1.43 -2.19 7.31
C SER A 189 -2.09 -0.92 6.79
N PHE A 190 -1.67 -0.50 5.60
CA PHE A 190 -2.26 0.64 4.92
C PHE A 190 -3.07 0.15 3.71
N ALA A 191 -4.32 0.58 3.64
CA ALA A 191 -5.14 0.46 2.44
C ALA A 191 -5.32 1.86 1.84
N CYS A 192 -5.43 1.97 0.51
CA CYS A 192 -5.61 3.26 -0.16
C CYS A 192 -6.76 4.09 0.46
N LEU A 193 -6.67 5.40 0.39
CA LEU A 193 -7.62 6.33 1.01
C LEU A 193 -9.08 6.14 0.51
N ALA A 194 -9.27 5.60 -0.71
CA ALA A 194 -10.60 5.24 -1.20
C ALA A 194 -11.35 4.26 -0.27
N SER A 195 -10.64 3.46 0.54
CA SER A 195 -11.25 2.58 1.51
C SER A 195 -11.95 3.30 2.67
N ARG A 196 -11.79 4.61 2.81
CA ARG A 196 -12.44 5.44 3.83
C ARG A 196 -13.84 5.86 3.44
N PHE A 197 -14.25 5.62 2.20
CA PHE A 197 -15.52 6.05 1.65
C PHE A 197 -16.55 4.90 1.64
N VAL A 198 -17.78 5.22 1.98
CA VAL A 198 -18.91 4.28 1.87
C VAL A 198 -19.14 3.93 0.41
N TYR A 199 -19.38 2.66 0.11
CA TYR A 199 -19.66 2.22 -1.25
C TYR A 199 -20.85 2.98 -1.85
N GLY A 200 -20.69 3.46 -3.09
CA GLY A 200 -21.68 4.26 -3.80
C GLY A 200 -21.60 5.78 -3.51
N GLU A 201 -20.79 6.20 -2.53
CA GLU A 201 -20.50 7.63 -2.34
C GLU A 201 -19.34 8.07 -3.24
N LEU A 202 -19.39 9.34 -3.68
CA LEU A 202 -18.41 9.92 -4.58
C LEU A 202 -17.01 9.89 -3.97
N ILE A 203 -16.03 9.43 -4.74
CA ILE A 203 -14.61 9.62 -4.47
C ILE A 203 -14.11 10.72 -5.41
N SER A 204 -13.41 11.72 -4.86
CA SER A 204 -12.74 12.76 -5.64
C SER A 204 -11.42 13.16 -4.97
N ASN A 205 -10.49 13.70 -5.75
CA ASN A 205 -9.19 14.12 -5.23
C ASN A 205 -9.30 15.10 -4.04
N PRO A 206 -10.19 16.14 -4.05
CA PRO A 206 -10.35 17.00 -2.88
C PRO A 206 -10.83 16.28 -1.62
N LEU A 207 -11.69 15.25 -1.76
CA LEU A 207 -12.16 14.46 -0.62
C LEU A 207 -11.08 13.51 -0.10
N LEU A 208 -10.28 12.91 -0.99
CA LEU A 208 -9.13 12.09 -0.63
C LEU A 208 -8.08 12.91 0.14
N GLU A 209 -7.75 14.12 -0.33
CA GLU A 209 -6.84 15.04 0.36
C GLU A 209 -7.37 15.46 1.75
N ARG A 210 -8.68 15.65 1.88
CA ARG A 210 -9.31 15.97 3.17
C ARG A 210 -9.12 14.83 4.17
N VAL A 211 -9.34 13.59 3.73
CA VAL A 211 -9.12 12.39 4.55
C VAL A 211 -7.65 12.27 4.94
N ASP A 212 -6.72 12.46 3.99
CA ASP A 212 -5.29 12.38 4.29
C ASP A 212 -4.88 13.40 5.36
N LYS A 213 -5.29 14.66 5.22
CA LYS A 213 -5.02 15.71 6.20
C LYS A 213 -5.63 15.39 7.57
N ALA A 214 -6.83 14.81 7.59
CA ALA A 214 -7.49 14.41 8.84
C ALA A 214 -6.76 13.23 9.52
N GLU A 215 -6.32 12.22 8.77
CA GLU A 215 -5.51 11.12 9.31
C GLU A 215 -4.13 11.63 9.76
N GLN A 216 -3.50 12.54 9.02
CA GLN A 216 -2.22 13.13 9.40
C GLN A 216 -2.31 13.89 10.73
N LEU A 217 -3.37 14.68 10.95
CA LEU A 217 -3.61 15.37 12.20
C LEU A 217 -3.59 14.41 13.42
N LEU A 218 -4.21 13.24 13.28
CA LEU A 218 -4.24 12.23 14.33
C LEU A 218 -2.88 11.51 14.48
N ILE A 219 -2.18 11.26 13.38
CA ILE A 219 -0.84 10.68 13.40
C ILE A 219 0.14 11.61 14.12
N ASP A 220 0.10 12.91 13.84
CA ASP A 220 0.93 13.93 14.50
C ASP A 220 0.63 14.03 16.00
N ALA A 221 -0.61 13.70 16.40
CA ALA A 221 -1.00 13.58 17.81
C ALA A 221 -0.58 12.24 18.47
N GLY A 222 0.14 11.37 17.74
CA GLY A 222 0.72 10.13 18.26
C GLY A 222 -0.19 8.89 18.17
N PHE A 223 -1.23 8.90 17.35
CA PHE A 223 -2.02 7.71 17.04
C PHE A 223 -1.38 6.98 15.86
N ARG A 224 -1.08 5.68 15.99
CA ARG A 224 -0.36 4.91 14.95
C ARG A 224 -1.30 4.25 13.94
N GLN A 225 -2.38 3.63 14.42
CA GLN A 225 -3.39 2.99 13.58
C GLN A 225 -4.63 3.90 13.51
N VAL A 226 -4.72 4.67 12.44
CA VAL A 226 -5.78 5.67 12.27
C VAL A 226 -6.57 5.40 11.01
N ARG A 227 -7.89 5.59 11.09
CA ARG A 227 -8.77 5.75 9.93
C ARG A 227 -9.77 6.86 10.19
N VAL A 228 -9.89 7.76 9.24
CA VAL A 228 -10.99 8.74 9.22
C VAL A 228 -11.95 8.34 8.10
N ARG A 229 -13.05 7.67 8.48
CA ARG A 229 -14.08 7.24 7.53
C ARG A 229 -14.97 8.39 7.19
N MET A 230 -15.20 8.54 5.89
CA MET A 230 -16.04 9.60 5.36
C MET A 230 -17.46 9.07 5.14
N HIS A 231 -18.44 9.75 5.71
CA HIS A 231 -19.85 9.43 5.59
C HIS A 231 -20.61 10.68 5.18
N ASP A 232 -21.88 10.51 4.80
CA ASP A 232 -22.80 11.58 4.47
C ASP A 232 -22.21 12.54 3.42
N LYS A 233 -21.76 11.96 2.30
CA LYS A 233 -21.15 12.70 1.17
C LYS A 233 -19.97 13.60 1.56
N GLY A 234 -19.24 13.21 2.59
CA GLY A 234 -18.07 13.94 3.05
C GLY A 234 -18.35 14.93 4.20
N GLU A 235 -19.55 14.98 4.73
CA GLU A 235 -19.89 15.90 5.82
C GLU A 235 -19.53 15.34 7.21
N MET A 236 -19.47 13.99 7.37
CA MET A 236 -19.18 13.36 8.65
C MET A 236 -17.85 12.62 8.62
N ALA A 237 -17.00 12.87 9.61
CA ALA A 237 -15.83 12.07 9.94
C ALA A 237 -16.16 11.07 11.05
N ARG A 238 -15.97 9.76 10.80
CA ARG A 238 -15.94 8.73 11.84
C ARG A 238 -14.49 8.32 12.06
N VAL A 239 -13.96 8.63 13.24
CA VAL A 239 -12.57 8.37 13.62
C VAL A 239 -12.46 6.99 14.24
N GLU A 240 -11.54 6.19 13.71
CA GLU A 240 -11.14 4.87 14.21
C GLU A 240 -9.66 4.90 14.58
N VAL A 241 -9.35 4.46 15.79
CA VAL A 241 -7.98 4.24 16.30
C VAL A 241 -7.89 2.84 16.91
N GLU A 242 -6.71 2.42 17.38
CA GLU A 242 -6.60 1.17 18.13
C GLU A 242 -7.65 1.13 19.26
N PRO A 243 -8.34 -0.01 19.50
CA PRO A 243 -9.42 -0.11 20.50
C PRO A 243 -9.04 0.44 21.87
N GLU A 244 -7.82 0.16 22.33
CA GLU A 244 -7.27 0.64 23.59
C GLU A 244 -6.98 2.15 23.64
N ARG A 245 -6.99 2.81 22.48
CA ARG A 245 -6.73 4.26 22.33
C ARG A 245 -8.02 5.08 22.15
N VAL A 246 -9.19 4.46 22.15
CA VAL A 246 -10.49 5.18 21.98
C VAL A 246 -10.69 6.28 23.04
N GLY A 247 -10.35 6.01 24.30
CA GLY A 247 -10.39 7.06 25.34
C GLY A 247 -9.45 8.22 25.05
N ALA A 248 -8.23 7.93 24.60
CA ALA A 248 -7.24 8.96 24.29
C ALA A 248 -7.66 9.83 23.09
N VAL A 249 -8.28 9.22 22.04
CA VAL A 249 -8.76 10.01 20.90
C VAL A 249 -9.97 10.86 21.28
N PHE A 250 -10.84 10.40 22.18
CA PHE A 250 -11.91 11.23 22.73
C PHE A 250 -11.33 12.49 23.39
N ASP A 251 -10.33 12.33 24.27
CA ASP A 251 -9.69 13.47 24.94
C ASP A 251 -9.01 14.40 23.94
N PHE A 252 -8.30 13.88 22.93
CA PHE A 252 -7.70 14.67 21.86
C PHE A 252 -8.75 15.50 21.11
N LEU A 253 -9.85 14.88 20.70
CA LEU A 253 -10.93 15.56 19.96
C LEU A 253 -11.58 16.66 20.81
N ARG A 254 -11.81 16.42 22.10
CA ARG A 254 -12.36 17.41 23.04
C ARG A 254 -11.42 18.59 23.27
N ASN A 255 -10.13 18.39 23.15
CA ASN A 255 -9.10 19.41 23.41
C ASN A 255 -8.60 20.11 22.12
N GLY A 256 -9.45 20.25 21.12
CA GLY A 256 -9.17 21.02 19.90
C GLY A 256 -9.15 20.19 18.61
N GLY A 257 -9.01 18.86 18.68
CA GLY A 257 -9.01 18.00 17.49
C GLY A 257 -10.30 18.10 16.68
N THR A 258 -11.46 18.21 17.33
CA THR A 258 -12.76 18.42 16.65
C THR A 258 -12.77 19.73 15.85
N GLN A 259 -12.26 20.82 16.43
CA GLN A 259 -12.17 22.10 15.74
C GLN A 259 -11.28 22.01 14.50
N ALA A 260 -10.12 21.35 14.61
CA ALA A 260 -9.23 21.15 13.49
C ALA A 260 -9.87 20.32 12.37
N LEU A 261 -10.66 19.29 12.69
CA LEU A 261 -11.43 18.52 11.70
C LEU A 261 -12.54 19.35 11.05
N HIS A 262 -13.20 20.27 11.80
CA HIS A 262 -14.14 21.21 11.21
C HIS A 262 -13.47 22.17 10.22
N GLU A 263 -12.27 22.64 10.53
CA GLU A 263 -11.46 23.49 9.62
C GLU A 263 -11.08 22.78 8.32
N LEU A 264 -10.96 21.45 8.35
CA LEU A 264 -10.80 20.62 7.15
C LEU A 264 -12.10 20.45 6.35
N GLY A 265 -13.25 20.89 6.87
CA GLY A 265 -14.55 20.91 6.20
C GLY A 265 -15.50 19.78 6.59
N PHE A 266 -15.22 19.03 7.66
CA PHE A 266 -16.22 18.11 8.24
C PHE A 266 -17.23 18.91 9.09
N LYS A 267 -18.52 18.64 8.93
CA LYS A 267 -19.58 19.25 9.77
C LYS A 267 -19.78 18.48 11.06
N HIS A 268 -19.57 17.17 11.02
CA HIS A 268 -19.79 16.27 12.14
C HIS A 268 -18.57 15.39 12.36
N VAL A 269 -18.24 15.15 13.63
CA VAL A 269 -17.14 14.26 14.05
C VAL A 269 -17.70 13.25 15.02
N SER A 270 -17.45 11.97 14.77
CA SER A 270 -17.82 10.85 15.63
C SER A 270 -16.61 9.96 15.88
N ILE A 271 -16.68 9.11 16.91
CA ILE A 271 -15.67 8.09 17.21
C ILE A 271 -16.35 6.74 17.07
N ASP A 272 -15.67 5.80 16.41
CA ASP A 272 -16.08 4.41 16.44
C ASP A 272 -15.67 3.80 17.80
N MET A 273 -16.65 3.41 18.59
CA MET A 273 -16.42 2.89 19.95
C MET A 273 -15.73 1.53 19.98
N ASP A 274 -15.83 0.75 18.90
CA ASP A 274 -15.12 -0.54 18.75
C ASP A 274 -13.67 -0.34 18.29
N GLY A 275 -13.31 0.90 17.89
CA GLY A 275 -12.02 1.22 17.32
C GLY A 275 -11.82 0.63 15.92
N TYR A 276 -10.57 0.58 15.48
CA TYR A 276 -10.23 0.06 14.16
C TYR A 276 -10.42 -1.45 14.05
N ARG A 277 -11.17 -1.88 13.05
CA ARG A 277 -11.34 -3.28 12.65
C ARG A 277 -11.08 -3.42 11.15
N THR A 278 -10.30 -4.43 10.78
CA THR A 278 -10.07 -4.73 9.35
C THR A 278 -11.41 -5.13 8.72
N GLY A 279 -11.75 -4.49 7.59
CA GLY A 279 -12.96 -4.82 6.84
C GLY A 279 -14.24 -4.12 7.34
N SER A 280 -14.20 -3.26 8.36
CA SER A 280 -15.39 -2.58 8.92
C SER A 280 -16.27 -1.84 7.90
N MET A 281 -15.73 -1.47 6.73
CA MET A 281 -16.49 -0.82 5.65
C MET A 281 -17.12 -1.81 4.66
N ASN A 282 -16.92 -3.11 4.85
CA ASN A 282 -17.48 -4.18 4.00
C ASN A 282 -18.71 -4.88 4.65
N GLU A 283 -19.06 -4.45 5.87
CA GLU A 283 -20.21 -4.96 6.64
C GLU A 283 -21.54 -4.45 6.10
#